data_f44b351baaa47f704f96589c2f5f6d06
#
_entry.id   f44b351baaa47f704f96589c2f5f6d06
#
_cell.length_a   1.000
_cell.length_b   1.000
_cell.length_c   1.000
_cell.angle_alpha   90.00
_cell.angle_beta   90.00
_cell.angle_gamma   90.00
#
_symmetry.space_group_name_H-M   'P 1'
#
loop_
_entity.id
_entity.type
_entity.pdbx_description
1 polymer ?
#
loop_
_entity_poly.entity_id
_entity_poly.type
_entity_poly.pdbx_seq_one_letter_code
_entity_poly.pdbx_strand_id
1 'polypeptide(L)'
;NDMAIFNFQTGKPNIIKVIGVGGGGGNAVNHMYNEGIHDVSFVVCNTDNKALQDSPVPNKIQLGSEGLGAGNRPEKARQATEESIEDIKKMFSDGTKMAFITAGMGGGTGTGAAPIIAKVAKDMGILTVGIVTIPFRWEGNRKIDQALDGVEEISRNVDALLVINNERLRELYQELTVTNAFAKADDTLCNAARSIAEII
;
A
#
# COMPACT_ATOMS: atom_id res chain seq x y z
N ASN A 1 4.92 30.40 5.06
CA ASN A 1 5.27 29.75 4.78
C ASN A 1 5.10 29.02 4.51
N ASP A 2 5.30 29.29 4.74
CA ASP A 2 5.72 28.58 4.37
C ASP A 2 5.41 27.82 4.03
N MET A 3 5.37 28.02 4.27
CA MET A 3 5.67 27.29 3.91
C MET A 3 5.59 26.45 3.73
N ALA A 4 5.46 26.69 4.12
CA ALA A 4 5.94 25.89 3.87
C ALA A 4 5.86 25.10 3.87
N ILE A 5 5.77 25.29 4.17
CA ILE A 5 6.24 24.52 4.05
C ILE A 5 6.06 23.67 3.88
N PHE A 6 5.93 24.00 4.15
CA PHE A 6 6.37 23.19 3.82
C PHE A 6 6.40 22.51 3.64
N ASN A 7 6.34 23.02 3.64
CA ASN A 7 6.89 22.49 3.47
C ASN A 7 6.99 22.20 3.47
N PHE A 8 7.25 22.63 3.86
CA PHE A 8 7.93 22.39 3.82
C PHE A 8 8.13 22.23 3.96
N GLN A 9 8.03 22.56 4.00
CA GLN A 9 8.68 22.54 3.96
C GLN A 9 8.93 22.65 3.34
N THR A 10 9.04 23.24 3.40
CA THR A 10 9.41 23.31 2.69
C THR A 10 9.23 23.26 1.81
N GLY A 11 9.39 23.39 1.89
CA GLY A 11 9.14 23.63 0.60
C GLY A 11 9.54 22.74 -0.55
N LYS A 12 10.43 21.81 -0.45
CA LYS A 12 10.73 20.83 -1.52
C LYS A 12 9.60 19.82 -1.63
N PRO A 13 9.01 19.60 -2.83
CA PRO A 13 8.07 18.49 -2.98
C PRO A 13 8.80 17.17 -2.76
N ASN A 14 8.19 16.26 -2.04
CA ASN A 14 8.75 14.93 -1.84
C ASN A 14 8.62 14.15 -3.15
N ILE A 15 9.75 13.67 -3.65
CA ILE A 15 9.77 12.92 -4.91
C ILE A 15 9.40 11.45 -4.72
N ILE A 16 9.41 10.98 -3.48
CA ILE A 16 9.07 9.59 -3.14
C ILE A 16 7.72 9.56 -2.44
N LYS A 17 6.84 8.70 -2.92
CA LYS A 17 5.50 8.53 -2.35
C LYS A 17 5.33 7.07 -1.94
N VAL A 18 4.81 6.86 -0.73
CA VAL A 18 4.50 5.52 -0.21
C VAL A 18 3.00 5.41 -0.08
N ILE A 19 2.41 4.46 -0.79
CA ILE A 19 0.95 4.31 -0.90
C ILE A 19 0.56 2.98 -0.29
N GLY A 20 -0.26 3.03 0.76
CA GLY A 20 -0.83 1.85 1.39
C GLY A 20 -2.22 1.58 0.83
N VAL A 21 -2.45 0.37 0.33
CA VAL A 21 -3.69 0.00 -0.34
C VAL A 21 -4.41 -1.09 0.45
N GLY A 22 -5.63 -0.82 0.84
CA GLY A 22 -6.46 -1.73 1.63
C GLY A 22 -6.04 -1.75 3.09
N GLY A 23 -6.57 -2.73 3.84
CA GLY A 23 -6.34 -2.83 5.28
C GLY A 23 -4.89 -3.09 5.64
N GLY A 24 -4.28 -4.09 5.03
CA GLY A 24 -2.89 -4.45 5.33
C GLY A 24 -1.90 -3.37 4.92
N GLY A 25 -2.05 -2.85 3.70
CA GLY A 25 -1.20 -1.76 3.21
C GLY A 25 -1.39 -0.48 4.01
N GLY A 26 -2.64 -0.17 4.36
CA GLY A 26 -2.94 0.98 5.19
C GLY A 26 -2.28 0.90 6.56
N ASN A 27 -2.34 -0.26 7.20
CA ASN A 27 -1.71 -0.47 8.51
C ASN A 27 -0.19 -0.28 8.44
N ALA A 28 0.44 -0.81 7.40
CA ALA A 28 1.89 -0.66 7.23
C ALA A 28 2.27 0.82 7.07
N VAL A 29 1.52 1.56 6.26
CA VAL A 29 1.79 2.99 6.04
C VAL A 29 1.49 3.80 7.30
N ASN A 30 0.41 3.46 8.03
CA ASN A 30 0.13 4.11 9.32
C ASN A 30 1.32 3.98 10.27
N HIS A 31 1.91 2.79 10.32
CA HIS A 31 3.06 2.52 11.17
C HIS A 31 4.28 3.36 10.74
N MET A 32 4.58 3.39 9.44
CA MET A 32 5.67 4.21 8.90
C MET A 32 5.47 5.69 9.20
N TYR A 33 4.25 6.17 9.03
CA TYR A 33 3.92 7.57 9.29
C TYR A 33 4.18 7.92 10.76
N ASN A 34 3.76 7.04 11.67
CA ASN A 34 3.96 7.26 13.10
C ASN A 34 5.44 7.19 13.52
N GLU A 35 6.27 6.51 12.75
CA GLU A 35 7.71 6.44 12.99
C GLU A 35 8.44 7.71 12.56
N GLY A 36 7.78 8.61 11.86
CA GLY A 36 8.36 9.91 11.49
C GLY A 36 9.43 9.83 10.42
N ILE A 37 9.25 8.97 9.43
CA ILE A 37 10.19 8.88 8.30
C ILE A 37 10.08 10.15 7.47
N HIS A 38 11.23 10.79 7.22
CA HIS A 38 11.31 12.05 6.49
C HIS A 38 11.55 11.84 5.00
N ASP A 39 11.26 12.89 4.23
CA ASP A 39 11.55 12.98 2.79
C ASP A 39 10.71 12.02 1.92
N VAL A 40 9.62 11.50 2.49
CA VAL A 40 8.63 10.74 1.73
C VAL A 40 7.24 11.25 2.06
N SER A 41 6.33 11.14 1.11
CA SER A 41 4.91 11.44 1.31
C SER A 41 4.16 10.14 1.48
N PHE A 42 3.18 10.13 2.38
CA PHE A 42 2.37 8.95 2.65
C PHE A 42 0.94 9.17 2.18
N VAL A 43 0.35 8.14 1.57
CA VAL A 43 -1.04 8.14 1.14
C VAL A 43 -1.66 6.79 1.52
N VAL A 44 -2.90 6.80 1.97
CA VAL A 44 -3.67 5.56 2.17
C VAL A 44 -4.87 5.56 1.23
N CYS A 45 -5.09 4.43 0.59
CA CYS A 45 -6.19 4.22 -0.35
C CYS A 45 -7.02 3.02 0.13
N ASN A 46 -8.31 3.19 0.21
CA ASN A 46 -9.17 2.09 0.65
C ASN A 46 -10.59 2.26 0.11
N THR A 47 -11.29 1.14 -0.04
CA THR A 47 -12.72 1.13 -0.32
C THR A 47 -13.54 1.35 0.94
N ASP A 48 -12.92 1.18 2.12
CA ASP A 48 -13.56 1.30 3.42
C ASP A 48 -13.31 2.69 4.00
N ASN A 49 -14.36 3.48 4.08
CA ASN A 49 -14.28 4.86 4.58
C ASN A 49 -13.86 4.92 6.04
N LYS A 50 -14.35 3.98 6.87
CA LYS A 50 -14.01 3.98 8.29
C LYS A 50 -12.52 3.75 8.50
N ALA A 51 -11.93 2.83 7.75
CA ALA A 51 -10.49 2.59 7.83
C ALA A 51 -9.69 3.85 7.47
N LEU A 52 -10.17 4.60 6.49
CA LEU A 52 -9.53 5.87 6.11
C LEU A 52 -9.66 6.90 7.24
N GLN A 53 -10.84 7.01 7.85
CA GLN A 53 -11.05 7.96 8.94
C GLN A 53 -10.17 7.64 10.15
N ASP A 54 -9.93 6.38 10.42
CA ASP A 54 -9.12 5.93 11.56
C ASP A 54 -7.63 6.06 11.31
N SER A 55 -7.21 6.30 10.08
CA SER A 55 -5.79 6.44 9.74
C SER A 55 -5.24 7.80 10.18
N PRO A 56 -4.03 7.85 10.76
CA PRO A 56 -3.38 9.13 11.08
C PRO A 56 -2.79 9.84 9.85
N VAL A 57 -2.71 9.15 8.72
CA VAL A 57 -2.13 9.72 7.49
C VAL A 57 -3.09 10.76 6.91
N PRO A 58 -2.63 12.00 6.67
CA PRO A 58 -3.54 13.05 6.20
C PRO A 58 -4.00 12.87 4.74
N ASN A 59 -3.18 12.28 3.90
CA ASN A 59 -3.51 12.09 2.48
C ASN A 59 -4.24 10.77 2.28
N LYS A 60 -5.51 10.85 1.91
CA LYS A 60 -6.40 9.69 1.82
C LYS A 60 -7.15 9.72 0.51
N ILE A 61 -7.32 8.54 -0.12
CA ILE A 61 -8.17 8.38 -1.29
C ILE A 61 -9.18 7.28 -1.01
N GLN A 62 -10.45 7.62 -1.02
CA GLN A 62 -11.50 6.61 -1.01
C GLN A 62 -11.65 6.07 -2.43
N LEU A 63 -11.53 4.76 -2.55
CA LEU A 63 -11.71 4.09 -3.84
C LEU A 63 -13.20 3.76 -4.00
N GLY A 64 -13.81 4.35 -5.02
CA GLY A 64 -15.24 4.23 -5.26
C GLY A 64 -16.06 5.14 -4.36
N SER A 65 -17.36 5.14 -4.56
CA SER A 65 -18.28 6.08 -3.90
C SER A 65 -18.98 5.51 -2.67
N GLU A 66 -19.00 4.19 -2.48
CA GLU A 66 -19.81 3.55 -1.43
C GLU A 66 -19.21 3.66 -0.04
N GLY A 67 -17.92 3.47 0.09
CA GLY A 67 -17.23 3.54 1.37
C GLY A 67 -17.43 2.36 2.29
N LEU A 68 -17.97 1.24 1.80
CA LEU A 68 -18.35 0.09 2.62
C LEU A 68 -17.33 -1.06 2.60
N GLY A 69 -16.23 -0.88 1.85
CA GLY A 69 -15.26 -1.95 1.68
C GLY A 69 -15.61 -2.89 0.54
N ALA A 70 -14.68 -3.77 0.20
CA ALA A 70 -14.83 -4.69 -0.92
C ALA A 70 -15.33 -6.08 -0.54
N GLY A 71 -15.44 -6.38 0.75
CA GLY A 71 -15.96 -7.67 1.23
C GLY A 71 -15.16 -8.87 0.74
N ASN A 72 -13.84 -8.77 0.73
CA ASN A 72 -12.92 -9.81 0.25
C ASN A 72 -13.13 -10.18 -1.23
N ARG A 73 -13.68 -9.26 -2.03
CA ARG A 73 -13.92 -9.48 -3.46
C ARG A 73 -13.07 -8.55 -4.32
N PRO A 74 -12.01 -9.07 -4.93
CA PRO A 74 -11.10 -8.25 -5.74
C PRO A 74 -11.78 -7.53 -6.91
N GLU A 75 -12.77 -8.15 -7.55
CA GLU A 75 -13.46 -7.48 -8.65
C GLU A 75 -14.21 -6.23 -8.22
N LYS A 76 -14.80 -6.27 -7.02
CA LYS A 76 -15.49 -5.10 -6.47
C LYS A 76 -14.49 -3.98 -6.21
N ALA A 77 -13.34 -4.32 -5.67
CA ALA A 77 -12.26 -3.35 -5.45
C ALA A 77 -11.72 -2.80 -6.76
N ARG A 78 -11.61 -3.64 -7.78
CA ARG A 78 -11.15 -3.23 -9.10
C ARG A 78 -12.10 -2.21 -9.71
N GLN A 79 -13.41 -2.47 -9.67
CA GLN A 79 -14.40 -1.53 -10.17
C GLN A 79 -14.36 -0.20 -9.41
N ALA A 80 -14.28 -0.27 -8.08
CA ALA A 80 -14.19 0.93 -7.25
C ALA A 80 -12.94 1.76 -7.60
N THR A 81 -11.81 1.09 -7.82
CA THR A 81 -10.58 1.77 -8.18
C THR A 81 -10.68 2.46 -9.53
N GLU A 82 -11.35 1.82 -10.49
CA GLU A 82 -11.56 2.42 -11.81
C GLU A 82 -12.42 3.66 -11.75
N GLU A 83 -13.38 3.72 -10.83
CA GLU A 83 -14.16 4.94 -10.60
C GLU A 83 -13.30 6.09 -10.10
N SER A 84 -12.18 5.79 -9.46
CA SER A 84 -11.31 6.78 -8.81
C SER A 84 -10.00 7.03 -9.58
N ILE A 85 -9.92 6.62 -10.83
CA ILE A 85 -8.70 6.75 -11.64
C ILE A 85 -8.20 8.19 -11.72
N GLU A 86 -9.12 9.16 -11.88
CA GLU A 86 -8.72 10.56 -12.00
C GLU A 86 -8.11 11.08 -10.70
N ASP A 87 -8.65 10.67 -9.55
CA ASP A 87 -8.08 11.03 -8.26
C ASP A 87 -6.68 10.41 -8.07
N ILE A 88 -6.51 9.19 -8.55
CA ILE A 88 -5.21 8.51 -8.47
C ILE A 88 -4.18 9.22 -9.37
N LYS A 89 -4.57 9.58 -10.57
CA LYS A 89 -3.70 10.34 -11.48
C LYS A 89 -3.30 11.69 -10.88
N LYS A 90 -4.27 12.37 -10.27
CA LYS A 90 -4.02 13.65 -9.63
C LYS A 90 -3.03 13.50 -8.48
N MET A 91 -3.15 12.46 -7.69
CA MET A 91 -2.24 12.16 -6.60
C MET A 91 -0.79 12.04 -7.10
N PHE A 92 -0.59 11.40 -8.24
CA PHE A 92 0.75 11.19 -8.82
C PHE A 92 1.27 12.39 -9.62
N SER A 93 0.44 13.42 -9.84
CA SER A 93 0.80 14.56 -10.70
C SER A 93 1.53 15.68 -9.96
N ASP A 94 1.99 15.44 -8.75
CA ASP A 94 2.60 16.44 -7.88
C ASP A 94 4.14 16.44 -7.90
N GLY A 95 4.74 15.91 -8.95
CA GLY A 95 6.19 15.82 -9.05
C GLY A 95 6.78 14.53 -8.52
N THR A 96 5.94 13.55 -8.18
CA THR A 96 6.38 12.22 -7.73
C THR A 96 7.25 11.56 -8.80
N LYS A 97 8.41 11.05 -8.40
CA LYS A 97 9.35 10.34 -9.29
C LYS A 97 9.41 8.85 -8.98
N MET A 98 9.09 8.48 -7.77
CA MET A 98 9.15 7.09 -7.31
C MET A 98 7.97 6.79 -6.39
N ALA A 99 7.34 5.65 -6.59
CA ALA A 99 6.20 5.22 -5.79
C ALA A 99 6.44 3.81 -5.25
N PHE A 100 6.25 3.66 -3.95
CA PHE A 100 6.15 2.35 -3.30
C PHE A 100 4.68 2.07 -3.09
N ILE A 101 4.21 0.93 -3.60
CA ILE A 101 2.82 0.52 -3.43
C ILE A 101 2.81 -0.74 -2.57
N THR A 102 2.24 -0.62 -1.38
CA THR A 102 2.20 -1.73 -0.43
C THR A 102 0.77 -2.20 -0.20
N ALA A 103 0.60 -3.51 -0.19
CA ALA A 103 -0.72 -4.11 -0.05
C ALA A 103 -0.59 -5.52 0.52
N GLY A 104 -1.61 -5.94 1.28
CA GLY A 104 -1.77 -7.34 1.64
C GLY A 104 -2.58 -8.02 0.55
N MET A 105 -2.00 -9.04 -0.08
CA MET A 105 -2.69 -9.83 -1.10
C MET A 105 -3.56 -10.89 -0.43
N GLY A 106 -4.66 -11.25 -1.07
CA GLY A 106 -5.60 -12.24 -0.57
C GLY A 106 -6.93 -11.67 -0.14
N GLY A 107 -6.98 -10.40 0.27
CA GLY A 107 -8.23 -9.71 0.55
C GLY A 107 -8.84 -9.12 -0.71
N GLY A 108 -9.83 -8.25 -0.54
CA GLY A 108 -10.49 -7.62 -1.69
C GLY A 108 -9.72 -6.42 -2.20
N THR A 109 -9.54 -5.42 -1.35
CA THR A 109 -9.02 -4.12 -1.79
C THR A 109 -7.56 -4.20 -2.23
N GLY A 110 -6.68 -4.77 -1.42
CA GLY A 110 -5.27 -4.89 -1.80
C GLY A 110 -5.09 -5.64 -3.10
N THR A 111 -5.75 -6.79 -3.22
CA THR A 111 -5.63 -7.66 -4.39
C THR A 111 -6.15 -7.00 -5.67
N GLY A 112 -7.31 -6.33 -5.57
CA GLY A 112 -7.95 -5.75 -6.76
C GLY A 112 -7.45 -4.37 -7.13
N ALA A 113 -7.13 -3.53 -6.14
CA ALA A 113 -6.79 -2.13 -6.37
C ALA A 113 -5.30 -1.89 -6.59
N ALA A 114 -4.42 -2.59 -5.88
CA ALA A 114 -2.99 -2.32 -5.96
C ALA A 114 -2.42 -2.44 -7.37
N PRO A 115 -2.78 -3.49 -8.16
CA PRO A 115 -2.28 -3.58 -9.54
C PRO A 115 -2.70 -2.40 -10.41
N ILE A 116 -3.90 -1.86 -10.22
CA ILE A 116 -4.38 -0.72 -11.00
C ILE A 116 -3.62 0.54 -10.63
N ILE A 117 -3.44 0.77 -9.33
CA ILE A 117 -2.69 1.94 -8.85
C ILE A 117 -1.25 1.88 -9.36
N ALA A 118 -0.63 0.70 -9.32
CA ALA A 118 0.71 0.49 -9.84
C ALA A 118 0.78 0.81 -11.34
N LYS A 119 -0.22 0.35 -12.09
CA LYS A 119 -0.26 0.60 -13.53
C LYS A 119 -0.36 2.10 -13.83
N VAL A 120 -1.18 2.82 -13.09
CA VAL A 120 -1.30 4.28 -13.27
C VAL A 120 0.04 4.95 -13.04
N ALA A 121 0.74 4.60 -11.95
CA ALA A 121 2.05 5.17 -11.65
C ALA A 121 3.06 4.88 -12.77
N LYS A 122 3.11 3.63 -13.21
CA LYS A 122 4.05 3.21 -14.25
C LYS A 122 3.75 3.90 -15.58
N ASP A 123 2.48 4.00 -15.96
CA ASP A 123 2.07 4.67 -17.19
C ASP A 123 2.39 6.17 -17.17
N MET A 124 2.51 6.76 -16.00
CA MET A 124 2.91 8.17 -15.83
C MET A 124 4.42 8.36 -15.78
N GLY A 125 5.20 7.31 -15.99
CA GLY A 125 6.67 7.39 -15.99
C GLY A 125 7.30 7.39 -14.61
N ILE A 126 6.55 6.98 -13.59
CA ILE A 126 7.05 6.94 -12.21
C ILE A 126 7.70 5.58 -11.97
N LEU A 127 8.89 5.58 -11.36
CA LEU A 127 9.53 4.34 -10.94
C LEU A 127 8.68 3.69 -9.86
N THR A 128 8.15 2.51 -10.13
CA THR A 128 7.11 1.87 -9.31
C THR A 128 7.64 0.58 -8.68
N VAL A 129 7.58 0.52 -7.35
CA VAL A 129 8.00 -0.65 -6.58
C VAL A 129 6.82 -1.17 -5.80
N GLY A 130 6.53 -2.45 -5.95
CA GLY A 130 5.49 -3.12 -5.16
C GLY A 130 6.10 -3.84 -3.98
N ILE A 131 5.45 -3.72 -2.82
CA ILE A 131 5.82 -4.47 -1.62
C ILE A 131 4.53 -5.08 -1.09
N VAL A 132 4.40 -6.39 -1.24
CA VAL A 132 3.15 -7.08 -0.93
C VAL A 132 3.37 -8.26 0.00
N THR A 133 2.33 -8.59 0.76
CA THR A 133 2.35 -9.75 1.64
C THR A 133 1.41 -10.83 1.12
N ILE A 134 1.76 -12.09 1.40
CA ILE A 134 0.92 -13.25 1.12
C ILE A 134 0.35 -13.73 2.47
N PRO A 135 -0.93 -14.11 2.53
CA PRO A 135 -1.57 -14.50 3.78
C PRO A 135 -1.00 -15.78 4.37
N PHE A 136 -1.27 -16.00 5.65
CA PHE A 136 -0.93 -17.24 6.33
C PHE A 136 -1.74 -18.40 5.74
N ARG A 137 -1.16 -19.62 5.77
CA ARG A 137 -1.81 -20.82 5.27
C ARG A 137 -3.16 -21.09 5.96
N TRP A 138 -3.25 -20.78 7.25
CA TRP A 138 -4.48 -20.98 8.03
C TRP A 138 -5.61 -20.02 7.63
N GLU A 139 -5.32 -18.99 6.85
CA GLU A 139 -6.37 -18.07 6.36
C GLU A 139 -7.20 -18.69 5.23
N GLY A 140 -6.77 -19.82 4.69
CA GLY A 140 -7.53 -20.63 3.75
C GLY A 140 -7.04 -20.53 2.31
N ASN A 141 -7.36 -21.58 1.55
CA ASN A 141 -6.88 -21.70 0.17
C ASN A 141 -7.41 -20.61 -0.74
N ARG A 142 -8.66 -20.17 -0.52
CA ARG A 142 -9.25 -19.12 -1.34
C ARG A 142 -8.46 -17.83 -1.26
N LYS A 143 -8.05 -17.44 -0.05
CA LYS A 143 -7.25 -16.22 0.12
C LYS A 143 -5.86 -16.36 -0.50
N ILE A 144 -5.27 -17.55 -0.38
CA ILE A 144 -3.96 -17.81 -0.98
C ILE A 144 -4.05 -17.74 -2.50
N ASP A 145 -5.08 -18.34 -3.10
CA ASP A 145 -5.28 -18.30 -4.55
C ASP A 145 -5.50 -16.88 -5.03
N GLN A 146 -6.33 -16.10 -4.33
CA GLN A 146 -6.53 -14.69 -4.63
C GLN A 146 -5.23 -13.90 -4.52
N ALA A 147 -4.42 -14.22 -3.49
CA ALA A 147 -3.14 -13.56 -3.28
C ALA A 147 -2.18 -13.81 -4.44
N LEU A 148 -2.08 -15.07 -4.88
CA LEU A 148 -1.19 -15.43 -5.98
C LEU A 148 -1.61 -14.77 -7.29
N ASP A 149 -2.92 -14.69 -7.55
CA ASP A 149 -3.44 -13.97 -8.71
C ASP A 149 -3.08 -12.48 -8.64
N GLY A 150 -3.23 -11.89 -7.46
CA GLY A 150 -2.88 -10.48 -7.24
C GLY A 150 -1.39 -10.21 -7.41
N VAL A 151 -0.55 -11.11 -6.92
CA VAL A 151 0.91 -11.01 -7.09
C VAL A 151 1.28 -11.05 -8.57
N GLU A 152 0.69 -11.97 -9.31
CA GLU A 152 0.94 -12.07 -10.74
C GLU A 152 0.51 -10.80 -11.46
N GLU A 153 -0.64 -10.27 -11.11
CA GLU A 153 -1.16 -9.07 -11.76
C GLU A 153 -0.30 -7.83 -11.45
N ILE A 154 0.07 -7.62 -10.18
CA ILE A 154 0.89 -6.47 -9.84
C ILE A 154 2.30 -6.59 -10.41
N SER A 155 2.83 -7.80 -10.54
CA SER A 155 4.18 -8.01 -11.08
C SER A 155 4.33 -7.46 -12.49
N ARG A 156 3.26 -7.43 -13.26
CA ARG A 156 3.27 -6.87 -14.63
C ARG A 156 3.29 -5.35 -14.65
N ASN A 157 3.01 -4.72 -13.52
CA ASN A 157 2.78 -3.28 -13.46
C ASN A 157 3.77 -2.55 -12.54
N VAL A 158 4.86 -3.21 -12.18
CA VAL A 158 5.90 -2.61 -11.33
C VAL A 158 7.27 -2.84 -11.95
N ASP A 159 8.23 -2.01 -11.56
CA ASP A 159 9.62 -2.15 -11.96
C ASP A 159 10.37 -3.13 -11.07
N ALA A 160 9.94 -3.24 -9.81
CA ALA A 160 10.48 -4.20 -8.85
C ALA A 160 9.37 -4.65 -7.92
N LEU A 161 9.43 -5.88 -7.45
CA LEU A 161 8.42 -6.44 -6.56
C LEU A 161 9.09 -7.21 -5.42
N LEU A 162 8.75 -6.85 -4.20
CA LEU A 162 9.13 -7.59 -3.00
C LEU A 162 7.89 -8.29 -2.47
N VAL A 163 7.97 -9.61 -2.34
CA VAL A 163 6.87 -10.42 -1.81
C VAL A 163 7.28 -10.97 -0.45
N ILE A 164 6.50 -10.65 0.58
CA ILE A 164 6.75 -11.09 1.95
C ILE A 164 5.74 -12.17 2.30
N ASN A 165 6.25 -13.35 2.65
CA ASN A 165 5.42 -14.47 3.06
C ASN A 165 5.22 -14.40 4.57
N ASN A 166 4.00 -14.12 5.02
CA ASN A 166 3.67 -14.03 6.44
C ASN A 166 3.91 -15.35 7.19
N GLU A 167 3.66 -16.48 6.52
CA GLU A 167 3.91 -17.80 7.10
C GLU A 167 5.40 -17.97 7.43
N ARG A 168 6.27 -17.52 6.55
CA ARG A 168 7.71 -17.59 6.74
C ARG A 168 8.17 -16.70 7.91
N LEU A 169 7.58 -15.52 8.03
CA LEU A 169 7.86 -14.63 9.16
C LEU A 169 7.49 -15.29 10.48
N ARG A 170 6.34 -15.96 10.52
CA ARG A 170 5.88 -16.66 11.71
C ARG A 170 6.85 -17.77 12.11
N GLU A 171 7.39 -18.51 11.16
CA GLU A 171 8.37 -19.56 11.42
C GLU A 171 9.66 -19.00 12.04
N LEU A 172 10.07 -17.82 11.60
CA LEU A 172 11.28 -17.17 12.11
C LEU A 172 11.10 -16.65 13.54
N TYR A 173 9.86 -16.39 13.96
CA TYR A 173 9.53 -15.85 15.28
C TYR A 173 8.58 -16.83 15.99
N GLN A 174 9.11 -17.99 16.37
CA GLN A 174 8.35 -19.17 16.82
C GLN A 174 7.39 -18.96 17.97
N GLU A 175 7.61 -17.97 18.83
CA GLU A 175 6.77 -17.76 20.01
C GLU A 175 5.71 -16.67 19.82
N LEU A 176 5.48 -16.24 18.58
CA LEU A 176 4.52 -15.17 18.32
C LEU A 176 3.09 -15.69 18.36
N THR A 177 2.22 -14.92 19.00
CA THR A 177 0.76 -15.09 18.84
C THR A 177 0.37 -14.61 17.45
N VAL A 178 -0.85 -14.90 17.02
CA VAL A 178 -1.37 -14.42 15.71
C VAL A 178 -1.25 -12.90 15.62
N THR A 179 -1.66 -12.19 16.68
CA THR A 179 -1.58 -10.72 16.70
C THR A 179 -0.14 -10.24 16.55
N ASN A 180 0.80 -10.86 17.26
CA ASN A 180 2.20 -10.48 17.17
C ASN A 180 2.80 -10.81 15.79
N ALA A 181 2.34 -11.88 15.16
CA ALA A 181 2.79 -12.24 13.81
C ALA A 181 2.39 -11.18 12.79
N PHE A 182 1.16 -10.66 12.87
CA PHE A 182 0.72 -9.56 11.99
C PHE A 182 1.53 -8.29 12.25
N ALA A 183 1.77 -7.95 13.50
CA ALA A 183 2.59 -6.78 13.84
C ALA A 183 4.00 -6.91 13.27
N LYS A 184 4.59 -8.11 13.32
CA LYS A 184 5.93 -8.34 12.75
C LYS A 184 5.96 -8.26 11.24
N ALA A 185 4.88 -8.71 10.57
CA ALA A 185 4.76 -8.55 9.12
C ALA A 185 4.73 -7.07 8.74
N ASP A 186 3.98 -6.24 9.48
CA ASP A 186 3.92 -4.80 9.26
C ASP A 186 5.29 -4.16 9.49
N ASP A 187 6.03 -4.55 10.54
CA ASP A 187 7.36 -4.04 10.81
C ASP A 187 8.33 -4.38 9.67
N THR A 188 8.28 -5.60 9.16
CA THR A 188 9.14 -6.04 8.06
C THR A 188 8.86 -5.23 6.80
N LEU A 189 7.58 -5.02 6.50
CA LEU A 189 7.16 -4.24 5.35
C LEU A 189 7.65 -2.79 5.48
N CYS A 190 7.49 -2.20 6.65
CA CYS A 190 7.97 -0.85 6.96
C CYS A 190 9.48 -0.76 6.77
N ASN A 191 10.24 -1.72 7.32
CA ASN A 191 11.70 -1.72 7.23
C ASN A 191 12.17 -1.89 5.79
N ALA A 192 11.49 -2.72 5.00
CA ALA A 192 11.83 -2.91 3.59
C ALA A 192 11.65 -1.62 2.81
N ALA A 193 10.50 -0.95 2.99
CA ALA A 193 10.22 0.31 2.31
C ALA A 193 11.22 1.40 2.73
N ARG A 194 11.54 1.48 4.02
CA ARG A 194 12.52 2.44 4.54
C ARG A 194 13.90 2.20 3.93
N SER A 195 14.35 0.95 3.90
CA SER A 195 15.66 0.61 3.36
C SER A 195 15.80 0.98 1.89
N ILE A 196 14.77 0.74 1.10
CA ILE A 196 14.79 1.09 -0.31
C ILE A 196 14.76 2.60 -0.49
N ALA A 197 13.95 3.30 0.29
CA ALA A 197 13.86 4.76 0.23
C ALA A 197 15.20 5.42 0.59
N GLU A 198 15.95 4.86 1.52
CA GLU A 198 17.26 5.41 1.94
C GLU A 198 18.34 5.24 0.87
N ILE A 199 18.20 4.30 -0.04
CA ILE A 199 19.15 4.09 -1.12
C ILE A 199 19.03 5.19 -2.19
N ILE A 200 17.88 5.77 -2.31
CA ILE A 200 17.55 6.76 -3.34
C ILE A 200 17.70 8.18 -2.78
#